data_e5eec2f8c72124493aacda82e1ee99ea
#
_entry.id   e5eec2f8c72124493aacda82e1ee99ea
#
_cell.length_a   1.000
_cell.length_b   1.000
_cell.length_c   1.000
_cell.angle_alpha   90.00
_cell.angle_beta   90.00
_cell.angle_gamma   90.00
#
_symmetry.space_group_name_H-M   'P 1'
#
loop_
_entity.id
_entity.type
_entity.pdbx_description
1 polymer ?
#
loop_
_entity_poly.entity_id
_entity_poly.type
_entity_poly.pdbx_seq_one_letter_code
_entity_poly.pdbx_strand_id
1 'polypeptide(L)'
;MNTTKNLAPRKPLLISAWLLAMQGATYAQNPIVQTQLTTDPAPLVVGDRLYVYTGHDEDKADFFWMNEWRVYSTKDMVNWTDHGSPLDLSSFSWADDRAWAAQTIERNGKYYWYICAHSKLTGGMAIGVAVADSPRSEEHTSELQSP
;
A
#
# COMPACT_ATOMS: atom_id res chain seq x y z
N MET A 1 16.31 4.34 81.40
CA MET A 1 17.20 4.12 80.23
C MET A 1 16.31 3.84 79.00
N ASN A 2 16.06 4.89 78.21
CA ASN A 2 15.24 4.82 76.99
C ASN A 2 16.16 4.91 75.78
N THR A 3 16.34 3.81 75.06
CA THR A 3 17.09 3.78 73.82
C THR A 3 16.14 3.98 72.67
N THR A 4 16.09 5.21 72.16
CA THR A 4 15.40 5.52 70.87
C THR A 4 16.27 5.04 69.71
N LYS A 5 15.77 4.06 68.95
CA LYS A 5 16.40 3.64 67.70
C LYS A 5 16.07 4.63 66.60
N ASN A 6 17.07 5.36 66.12
CA ASN A 6 16.96 6.16 64.90
C ASN A 6 16.82 5.25 63.69
N LEU A 7 15.65 5.26 63.03
CA LEU A 7 15.48 4.69 61.71
C LEU A 7 15.99 5.69 60.67
N ALA A 8 17.00 5.31 59.89
CA ALA A 8 17.48 6.06 58.75
C ALA A 8 16.38 6.16 57.65
N PRO A 9 16.31 7.32 56.94
CA PRO A 9 15.31 7.49 55.89
C PRO A 9 15.62 6.53 54.73
N ARG A 10 14.65 5.72 54.34
CA ARG A 10 14.68 4.89 53.15
C ARG A 10 14.66 5.81 51.91
N LYS A 11 15.72 5.79 51.09
CA LYS A 11 15.72 6.45 49.78
C LYS A 11 14.64 5.87 48.90
N PRO A 12 13.79 6.70 48.25
CA PRO A 12 12.83 6.16 47.28
C PRO A 12 13.58 5.54 46.11
N LEU A 13 13.20 4.35 45.76
CA LEU A 13 13.75 3.60 44.63
C LEU A 13 13.46 4.34 43.33
N LEU A 14 14.51 4.79 42.64
CA LEU A 14 14.48 5.37 41.29
C LEU A 14 14.14 4.26 40.23
N ILE A 15 13.06 3.56 40.40
CA ILE A 15 12.61 2.51 39.45
C ILE A 15 11.68 3.10 38.38
N SER A 16 11.12 4.30 38.59
CA SER A 16 10.12 4.89 37.69
C SER A 16 10.69 5.57 36.44
N ALA A 17 12.00 5.76 36.33
CA ALA A 17 12.60 6.50 35.21
C ALA A 17 12.94 5.63 33.99
N TRP A 18 12.94 4.31 34.11
CA TRP A 18 13.34 3.41 33.00
C TRP A 18 12.16 2.86 32.17
N LEU A 19 10.94 3.05 32.62
CA LEU A 19 9.73 2.59 31.90
C LEU A 19 9.22 3.55 30.82
N LEU A 20 9.70 4.78 30.77
CA LEU A 20 9.29 5.77 29.73
C LEU A 20 10.25 5.85 28.53
N ALA A 21 11.36 5.13 28.53
CA ALA A 21 12.33 5.16 27.42
C ALA A 21 12.15 4.04 26.39
N MET A 22 11.13 3.19 26.52
CA MET A 22 10.71 2.27 25.48
C MET A 22 9.53 2.81 24.66
N GLN A 23 9.63 4.06 24.22
CA GLN A 23 8.96 4.41 22.96
C GLN A 23 9.76 3.72 21.88
N GLY A 24 9.34 2.51 21.55
CA GLY A 24 9.97 1.70 20.53
C GLY A 24 10.07 2.52 19.25
N ALA A 25 11.28 2.72 18.77
CA ALA A 25 11.48 3.19 17.42
C ALA A 25 10.73 2.20 16.51
N THR A 26 9.65 2.64 15.89
CA THR A 26 8.96 1.85 14.89
C THR A 26 9.87 1.80 13.67
N TYR A 27 10.57 0.70 13.49
CA TYR A 27 11.35 0.47 12.28
C TYR A 27 10.39 0.09 11.16
N ALA A 28 10.62 0.61 9.96
CA ALA A 28 9.95 0.13 8.76
C ALA A 28 10.21 -1.36 8.62
N GLN A 29 9.16 -2.14 8.38
CA GLN A 29 9.26 -3.59 8.22
C GLN A 29 9.25 -3.95 6.73
N ASN A 30 10.10 -4.88 6.34
CA ASN A 30 10.09 -5.49 5.03
C ASN A 30 9.54 -6.93 5.12
N PRO A 31 8.64 -7.31 4.21
CA PRO A 31 8.02 -6.49 3.15
C PRO A 31 7.04 -5.46 3.72
N ILE A 32 6.82 -4.35 2.99
CA ILE A 32 5.86 -3.29 3.39
C ILE A 32 4.41 -3.78 3.37
N VAL A 33 4.08 -4.74 2.51
CA VAL A 33 2.81 -5.46 2.49
C VAL A 33 3.06 -6.87 3.03
N GLN A 34 2.36 -7.24 4.11
CA GLN A 34 2.56 -8.51 4.81
C GLN A 34 1.30 -9.39 4.80
N THR A 35 0.19 -8.88 4.28
CA THR A 35 -1.12 -9.52 4.32
C THR A 35 -1.46 -10.28 3.05
N GLN A 36 -0.73 -10.01 1.96
CA GLN A 36 -0.96 -10.61 0.65
C GLN A 36 0.26 -10.48 -0.26
N LEU A 37 0.30 -11.27 -1.32
CA LEU A 37 1.37 -11.24 -2.32
C LEU A 37 1.14 -10.05 -3.25
N THR A 38 2.16 -9.21 -3.41
CA THR A 38 2.12 -8.04 -4.32
C THR A 38 3.36 -8.00 -5.18
N THR A 39 3.19 -7.49 -6.40
CA THR A 39 4.24 -7.45 -7.41
C THR A 39 4.22 -6.12 -8.18
N ASP A 40 5.27 -5.85 -8.94
CA ASP A 40 5.42 -4.73 -9.88
C ASP A 40 5.06 -3.36 -9.26
N PRO A 41 5.69 -2.94 -8.15
CA PRO A 41 5.34 -1.73 -7.45
C PRO A 41 5.65 -0.49 -8.31
N ALA A 42 4.65 0.37 -8.52
CA ALA A 42 4.75 1.64 -9.22
C ALA A 42 4.51 2.81 -8.26
N PRO A 43 5.53 3.57 -7.88
CA PRO A 43 5.39 4.67 -6.94
C PRO A 43 4.94 5.96 -7.62
N LEU A 44 4.11 6.76 -6.92
CA LEU A 44 3.71 8.11 -7.27
C LEU A 44 3.69 9.00 -6.04
N VAL A 45 4.41 10.13 -6.07
CA VAL A 45 4.37 11.11 -4.98
C VAL A 45 3.35 12.21 -5.32
N VAL A 46 2.42 12.45 -4.40
CA VAL A 46 1.42 13.51 -4.50
C VAL A 46 1.41 14.30 -3.20
N GLY A 47 1.86 15.56 -3.27
CA GLY A 47 2.05 16.39 -2.08
C GLY A 47 3.06 15.77 -1.12
N ASP A 48 2.63 15.50 0.11
CA ASP A 48 3.45 14.91 1.18
C ASP A 48 3.25 13.39 1.33
N ARG A 49 2.63 12.75 0.34
CA ARG A 49 2.26 11.33 0.42
C ARG A 49 2.83 10.54 -0.76
N LEU A 50 3.41 9.40 -0.47
CA LEU A 50 3.77 8.38 -1.44
C LEU A 50 2.61 7.40 -1.61
N TYR A 51 2.19 7.18 -2.84
CA TYR A 51 1.30 6.11 -3.24
C TYR A 51 2.10 5.02 -3.95
N VAL A 52 1.72 3.77 -3.74
CA VAL A 52 2.32 2.62 -4.42
C VAL A 52 1.19 1.77 -4.99
N TYR A 53 1.21 1.61 -6.30
CA TYR A 53 0.28 0.78 -7.06
C TYR A 53 0.94 -0.56 -7.31
N THR A 54 0.22 -1.66 -7.14
CA THR A 54 0.77 -3.02 -7.29
C THR A 54 -0.22 -3.93 -8.00
N GLY A 55 0.27 -4.98 -8.64
CA GLY A 55 -0.53 -6.17 -8.89
C GLY A 55 -0.77 -6.95 -7.59
N HIS A 56 -1.69 -7.90 -7.64
CA HIS A 56 -1.96 -8.86 -6.58
C HIS A 56 -1.89 -10.27 -7.15
N ASP A 57 -0.85 -11.02 -6.76
CA ASP A 57 -0.72 -12.43 -7.10
C ASP A 57 -1.70 -13.25 -6.28
N GLU A 58 -2.51 -14.06 -6.93
CA GLU A 58 -3.46 -14.95 -6.28
C GLU A 58 -2.75 -15.98 -5.40
N ASP A 59 -3.27 -16.21 -4.21
CA ASP A 59 -2.73 -17.19 -3.27
C ASP A 59 -2.71 -18.59 -3.88
N LYS A 60 -1.55 -19.27 -3.76
CA LYS A 60 -1.33 -20.64 -4.27
C LYS A 60 -1.43 -20.81 -5.79
N ALA A 61 -1.35 -19.72 -6.52
CA ALA A 61 -1.29 -19.77 -7.97
C ALA A 61 0.01 -20.48 -8.42
N ASP A 62 -0.08 -21.24 -9.51
CA ASP A 62 1.05 -21.92 -10.16
C ASP A 62 1.59 -21.13 -11.36
N PHE A 63 1.03 -19.94 -11.57
CA PHE A 63 1.42 -18.98 -12.62
C PHE A 63 1.11 -17.56 -12.11
N PHE A 64 1.44 -16.53 -12.89
CA PHE A 64 1.16 -15.12 -12.58
C PHE A 64 -0.32 -14.79 -12.78
N TRP A 65 -1.19 -15.47 -12.03
CA TRP A 65 -2.62 -15.24 -12.01
C TRP A 65 -2.92 -14.03 -11.14
N MET A 66 -3.40 -12.95 -11.74
CA MET A 66 -3.72 -11.69 -11.11
C MET A 66 -5.03 -11.17 -11.65
N ASN A 67 -5.93 -10.75 -10.75
CA ASN A 67 -7.28 -10.30 -11.10
C ASN A 67 -7.53 -8.83 -10.80
N GLU A 68 -6.65 -8.21 -10.00
CA GLU A 68 -6.84 -6.85 -9.49
C GLU A 68 -5.55 -6.08 -9.33
N TRP A 69 -5.69 -4.75 -9.21
CA TRP A 69 -4.61 -3.84 -8.85
C TRP A 69 -4.93 -3.14 -7.54
N ARG A 70 -3.93 -3.04 -6.66
CA ARG A 70 -4.07 -2.50 -5.32
C ARG A 70 -3.30 -1.20 -5.14
N VAL A 71 -3.75 -0.41 -4.16
CA VAL A 71 -3.10 0.87 -3.82
C VAL A 71 -2.76 0.91 -2.35
N TYR A 72 -1.55 1.30 -2.07
CA TYR A 72 -1.05 1.57 -0.71
C TYR A 72 -0.54 3.00 -0.63
N SER A 73 -0.56 3.62 0.55
CA SER A 73 0.04 4.93 0.71
C SER A 73 0.67 5.13 2.08
N THR A 74 1.65 6.04 2.12
CA THR A 74 2.35 6.43 3.35
C THR A 74 2.76 7.90 3.31
N LYS A 75 3.00 8.49 4.50
CA LYS A 75 3.64 9.80 4.65
C LYS A 75 5.05 9.70 5.23
N ASP A 76 5.39 8.59 5.84
CA ASP A 76 6.61 8.40 6.64
C ASP A 76 7.40 7.14 6.27
N MET A 77 6.92 6.37 5.29
CA MET A 77 7.48 5.09 4.84
C MET A 77 7.53 3.99 5.91
N VAL A 78 6.89 4.24 7.05
CA VAL A 78 6.79 3.31 8.19
C VAL A 78 5.34 2.83 8.35
N ASN A 79 4.40 3.80 8.39
CA ASN A 79 2.97 3.51 8.54
C ASN A 79 2.30 3.54 7.17
N TRP A 80 1.74 2.40 6.78
CA TRP A 80 1.10 2.22 5.48
C TRP A 80 -0.41 2.10 5.62
N THR A 81 -1.12 2.73 4.70
CA THR A 81 -2.57 2.57 4.54
C THR A 81 -2.82 1.71 3.31
N ASP A 82 -3.57 0.64 3.47
CA ASP A 82 -4.12 -0.17 2.37
C ASP A 82 -5.45 0.46 1.93
N HIS A 83 -5.56 0.81 0.65
CA HIS A 83 -6.75 1.38 0.03
C HIS A 83 -7.59 0.32 -0.70
N GLY A 84 -7.22 -0.95 -0.59
CA GLY A 84 -7.88 -2.04 -1.27
C GLY A 84 -7.55 -2.11 -2.76
N SER A 85 -8.50 -2.62 -3.54
CA SER A 85 -8.41 -2.82 -4.98
C SER A 85 -9.40 -1.88 -5.70
N PRO A 86 -8.99 -0.67 -6.06
CA PRO A 86 -9.84 0.27 -6.79
C PRO A 86 -10.12 -0.15 -8.23
N LEU A 87 -9.26 -1.00 -8.81
CA LEU A 87 -9.41 -1.55 -10.16
C LEU A 87 -9.21 -3.06 -10.16
N ASP A 88 -10.01 -3.73 -10.95
CA ASP A 88 -9.89 -5.14 -11.27
C ASP A 88 -10.14 -5.39 -12.77
N LEU A 89 -10.07 -6.65 -13.21
CA LEU A 89 -10.30 -7.00 -14.60
C LEU A 89 -11.73 -6.62 -15.07
N SER A 90 -12.72 -6.61 -14.18
CA SER A 90 -14.10 -6.27 -14.52
C SER A 90 -14.29 -4.77 -14.80
N SER A 91 -13.34 -3.94 -14.35
CA SER A 91 -13.31 -2.50 -14.65
C SER A 91 -13.07 -2.22 -16.15
N PHE A 92 -12.61 -3.23 -16.91
CA PHE A 92 -12.33 -3.12 -18.34
C PHE A 92 -13.10 -4.18 -19.12
N SER A 93 -14.09 -3.77 -19.91
CA SER A 93 -15.00 -4.67 -20.63
C SER A 93 -14.30 -5.68 -21.56
N TRP A 94 -13.09 -5.34 -22.00
CA TRP A 94 -12.25 -6.13 -22.90
C TRP A 94 -11.29 -7.09 -22.18
N ALA A 95 -10.97 -6.83 -20.89
CA ALA A 95 -10.03 -7.64 -20.11
C ALA A 95 -10.71 -8.92 -19.60
N ASP A 96 -9.95 -9.99 -19.48
CA ASP A 96 -10.43 -11.27 -18.95
C ASP A 96 -9.41 -12.01 -18.09
N ASP A 97 -8.13 -11.59 -18.11
CA ASP A 97 -7.05 -12.29 -17.43
C ASP A 97 -5.82 -11.38 -17.25
N ARG A 98 -4.91 -11.75 -16.35
CA ARG A 98 -3.56 -11.15 -16.20
C ARG A 98 -3.58 -9.66 -15.94
N ALA A 99 -4.13 -9.25 -14.79
CA ALA A 99 -4.03 -7.88 -14.28
C ALA A 99 -2.56 -7.57 -13.88
N TRP A 100 -1.68 -7.46 -14.89
CA TRP A 100 -0.23 -7.37 -14.71
C TRP A 100 0.23 -5.94 -14.45
N ALA A 101 1.53 -5.69 -14.61
CA ALA A 101 2.18 -4.43 -14.25
C ALA A 101 1.41 -3.20 -14.70
N ALA A 102 1.38 -2.19 -13.84
CA ALA A 102 0.66 -0.94 -14.06
C ALA A 102 1.50 0.26 -13.66
N GLN A 103 1.14 1.45 -14.15
CA GLN A 103 1.79 2.71 -13.81
C GLN A 103 0.77 3.83 -13.73
N THR A 104 0.88 4.66 -12.71
CA THR A 104 0.02 5.85 -12.56
C THR A 104 0.84 7.12 -12.73
N ILE A 105 0.27 8.10 -13.45
CA ILE A 105 0.81 9.44 -13.57
C ILE A 105 -0.26 10.49 -13.23
N GLU A 106 0.17 11.62 -12.67
CA GLU A 106 -0.69 12.81 -12.53
C GLU A 106 -0.46 13.75 -13.72
N ARG A 107 -1.56 14.27 -14.28
CA ARG A 107 -1.50 15.33 -15.29
C ARG A 107 -2.76 16.20 -15.20
N ASN A 108 -2.56 17.50 -15.03
CA ASN A 108 -3.63 18.51 -14.99
C ASN A 108 -4.70 18.22 -13.93
N GLY A 109 -4.29 17.75 -12.73
CA GLY A 109 -5.18 17.41 -11.63
C GLY A 109 -5.98 16.14 -11.83
N LYS A 110 -5.65 15.34 -12.83
CA LYS A 110 -6.20 14.00 -13.04
C LYS A 110 -5.12 12.94 -12.91
N TYR A 111 -5.51 11.73 -12.50
CA TYR A 111 -4.65 10.59 -12.35
C TYR A 111 -4.98 9.57 -13.43
N TYR A 112 -3.99 9.21 -14.21
CA TYR A 112 -4.09 8.26 -15.32
C TYR A 112 -3.38 6.98 -14.92
N TRP A 113 -4.14 5.94 -14.70
CA TRP A 113 -3.63 4.64 -14.33
C TRP A 113 -3.59 3.72 -15.54
N TYR A 114 -2.40 3.55 -16.11
CA TYR A 114 -2.13 2.65 -17.21
C TYR A 114 -1.99 1.25 -16.67
N ILE A 115 -2.73 0.30 -17.21
CA ILE A 115 -2.73 -1.12 -16.82
C ILE A 115 -2.40 -1.99 -18.01
N CYS A 116 -1.83 -3.18 -17.75
CA CYS A 116 -1.61 -4.22 -18.72
C CYS A 116 -2.46 -5.43 -18.35
N ALA A 117 -3.30 -5.90 -19.27
CA ALA A 117 -4.13 -7.09 -19.08
C ALA A 117 -4.26 -7.88 -20.37
N HIS A 118 -4.65 -9.15 -20.28
CA HIS A 118 -5.03 -9.93 -21.45
C HIS A 118 -6.38 -9.46 -21.99
N SER A 119 -6.46 -9.32 -23.30
CA SER A 119 -7.66 -8.88 -24.01
C SER A 119 -8.34 -10.04 -24.72
N LYS A 120 -9.57 -10.34 -24.31
CA LYS A 120 -10.42 -11.32 -25.01
C LYS A 120 -10.80 -10.90 -26.43
N LEU A 121 -10.61 -9.60 -26.78
CA LEU A 121 -10.92 -9.10 -28.12
C LEU A 121 -9.81 -9.39 -29.12
N THR A 122 -8.54 -9.31 -28.68
CA THR A 122 -7.37 -9.50 -29.55
C THR A 122 -6.67 -10.84 -29.32
N GLY A 123 -6.94 -11.53 -28.21
CA GLY A 123 -6.25 -12.76 -27.80
C GLY A 123 -4.80 -12.53 -27.32
N GLY A 124 -4.45 -11.28 -27.00
CA GLY A 124 -3.10 -10.90 -26.55
C GLY A 124 -3.12 -9.87 -25.42
N MET A 125 -1.94 -9.45 -24.98
CA MET A 125 -1.82 -8.39 -23.99
C MET A 125 -2.19 -7.03 -24.59
N ALA A 126 -2.88 -6.21 -23.82
CA ALA A 126 -3.29 -4.87 -24.20
C ALA A 126 -3.09 -3.89 -23.05
N ILE A 127 -3.06 -2.60 -23.37
CA ILE A 127 -2.96 -1.51 -22.39
C ILE A 127 -4.30 -0.80 -22.27
N GLY A 128 -4.80 -0.69 -21.04
CA GLY A 128 -5.94 0.14 -20.69
C GLY A 128 -5.51 1.37 -19.90
N VAL A 129 -6.40 2.34 -19.81
CA VAL A 129 -6.22 3.54 -18.98
C VAL A 129 -7.48 3.80 -18.18
N ALA A 130 -7.34 3.84 -16.85
CA ALA A 130 -8.36 4.38 -15.97
C ALA A 130 -8.00 5.84 -15.62
N VAL A 131 -9.02 6.68 -15.46
CA VAL A 131 -8.83 8.12 -15.13
C VAL A 131 -9.63 8.43 -13.87
N ALA A 132 -8.99 9.10 -12.92
CA ALA A 132 -9.58 9.45 -11.64
C ALA A 132 -9.26 10.90 -11.22
N ASP A 133 -10.07 11.43 -10.31
CA ASP A 133 -9.86 12.76 -9.71
C ASP A 133 -8.95 12.72 -8.47
N SER A 134 -8.65 11.53 -7.96
CA SER A 134 -7.74 11.36 -6.84
C SER A 134 -6.80 10.16 -7.07
N PRO A 135 -5.62 10.14 -6.40
CA PRO A 135 -4.65 9.05 -6.60
C PRO A 135 -5.10 7.69 -6.04
N ARG A 136 -6.22 7.64 -5.35
CA ARG A 136 -6.78 6.44 -4.71
C ARG A 136 -8.22 6.15 -5.10
N SER A 137 -8.81 6.94 -6.02
CA SER A 137 -10.24 6.92 -6.19
C SER A 137 -10.70 5.85 -7.18
N GLU A 138 -11.86 5.32 -6.86
CA GLU A 138 -12.63 4.36 -7.61
C GLU A 138 -13.55 5.06 -8.65
N GLU A 139 -13.45 6.39 -8.79
CA GLU A 139 -14.39 7.19 -9.54
C GLU A 139 -13.94 7.35 -10.99
N HIS A 140 -14.71 6.76 -11.87
CA HIS A 140 -14.77 6.96 -13.33
C HIS A 140 -13.60 6.35 -14.15
N THR A 141 -13.77 5.10 -14.48
CA THR A 141 -13.03 4.47 -15.58
C THR A 141 -13.54 5.04 -16.91
N SER A 142 -12.73 5.80 -17.62
CA SER A 142 -12.90 6.01 -19.06
C SER A 142 -11.92 5.10 -19.77
N GLU A 143 -12.45 4.11 -20.47
CA GLU A 143 -11.63 3.20 -21.28
C GLU A 143 -11.10 3.94 -22.51
N LEU A 144 -9.78 4.09 -22.56
CA LEU A 144 -9.08 4.34 -23.81
C LEU A 144 -8.29 3.07 -24.13
N GLN A 145 -8.79 2.28 -25.06
CA GLN A 145 -8.05 1.17 -25.63
C GLN A 145 -7.00 1.70 -26.59
N SER A 146 -5.77 1.24 -26.43
CA SER A 146 -4.80 1.25 -27.54
C SER A 146 -4.96 -0.04 -28.31
N PRO A 147 -5.03 -0.01 -29.66
CA PRO A 147 -5.11 -1.21 -30.49
C PRO A 147 -3.83 -2.05 -30.40
#